data_83323c742d9ca2222d05c1fe56bf87d4
#
_entry.id   83323c742d9ca2222d05c1fe56bf87d4
#
_cell.length_a   1.000
_cell.length_b   1.000
_cell.length_c   1.000
_cell.angle_alpha   90.00
_cell.angle_beta   90.00
_cell.angle_gamma   90.00
#
_symmetry.space_group_name_H-M   'P 1'
#
loop_
_entity.id
_entity.type
_entity.pdbx_description
1 polymer ?
#
loop_
_entity_poly.entity_id
_entity_poly.type
_entity_poly.pdbx_seq_one_letter_code
_entity_poly.pdbx_strand_id
1 'polypeptide(L)'
;MEPVADLFTLLDCLVDGWCERRALRPLSIILRAYPMTSPLTDGWYDLRDALRDLRCLRDASVDENEAARVEDALRAVEQALRRR
;
A
#
# COMPACT_ATOMS: atom_id res chain seq x y z
N MET A 1 -7.36 15.93 -10.57
CA MET A 1 -6.44 15.37 -9.59
C MET A 1 -6.08 13.95 -9.98
N GLU A 2 -4.82 13.65 -10.03
CA GLU A 2 -4.39 12.31 -10.45
C GLU A 2 -4.45 11.33 -9.29
N PRO A 3 -5.14 10.19 -9.45
CA PRO A 3 -5.25 9.19 -8.37
C PRO A 3 -3.88 8.67 -7.90
N VAL A 4 -2.89 8.66 -8.80
CA VAL A 4 -1.56 8.14 -8.49
C VAL A 4 -0.85 8.98 -7.46
N ALA A 5 -0.96 10.31 -7.53
CA ALA A 5 -0.33 11.20 -6.55
C ALA A 5 -0.93 11.01 -5.17
N ASP A 6 -2.26 10.88 -5.09
CA ASP A 6 -2.95 10.62 -3.82
C ASP A 6 -2.57 9.26 -3.25
N LEU A 7 -2.41 8.26 -4.11
CA LEU A 7 -2.01 6.93 -3.70
C LEU A 7 -0.63 6.94 -3.03
N PHE A 8 0.34 7.60 -3.63
CA PHE A 8 1.70 7.63 -3.07
C PHE A 8 1.73 8.41 -1.75
N THR A 9 0.98 9.49 -1.64
CA THR A 9 0.86 10.23 -0.39
C THR A 9 0.27 9.32 0.71
N LEU A 10 -0.75 8.57 0.37
CA LEU A 10 -1.40 7.64 1.30
C LEU A 10 -0.43 6.56 1.76
N LEU A 11 0.32 5.97 0.82
CA LEU A 11 1.30 4.93 1.15
C LEU A 11 2.43 5.48 2.01
N ASP A 12 2.91 6.68 1.73
CA ASP A 12 3.94 7.32 2.54
C ASP A 12 3.47 7.50 3.99
N CYS A 13 2.23 7.95 4.17
CA CYS A 13 1.66 8.10 5.50
C CYS A 13 1.59 6.78 6.26
N LEU A 14 1.19 5.71 5.57
CA LEU A 14 1.13 4.38 6.19
C LEU A 14 2.52 3.90 6.59
N VAL A 15 3.50 4.03 5.70
CA VAL A 15 4.87 3.60 5.96
C VAL A 15 5.46 4.39 7.13
N ASP A 16 5.28 5.70 7.13
CA ASP A 16 5.80 6.55 8.20
C ASP A 16 5.20 6.17 9.56
N GLY A 17 3.88 5.96 9.59
CA GLY A 17 3.20 5.56 10.83
C GLY A 17 3.69 4.22 11.35
N TRP A 18 3.85 3.26 10.46
CA TRP A 18 4.34 1.94 10.84
C TRP A 18 5.81 1.96 11.27
N CYS A 19 6.62 2.81 10.65
CA CYS A 19 8.01 3.00 11.07
C CYS A 19 8.09 3.60 12.48
N GLU A 20 7.29 4.61 12.77
CA GLU A 20 7.27 5.26 14.07
C GLU A 20 6.88 4.29 15.19
N ARG A 21 5.91 3.42 14.93
CA ARG A 21 5.43 2.45 15.91
C ARG A 21 6.19 1.14 15.87
N ARG A 22 7.13 0.99 14.95
CA ARG A 22 7.87 -0.25 14.72
C ARG A 22 6.93 -1.42 14.43
N ALA A 23 5.90 -1.16 13.64
CA ALA A 23 4.94 -2.18 13.22
C ALA A 23 5.57 -3.01 12.10
N LEU A 24 6.40 -3.98 12.45
CA LEU A 24 7.28 -4.66 11.52
C LEU A 24 6.53 -5.55 10.52
N ARG A 25 5.42 -6.16 10.93
CA ARG A 25 4.67 -7.04 10.05
C ARG A 25 4.09 -6.32 8.83
N PRO A 26 3.24 -5.29 9.01
CA PRO A 26 2.74 -4.58 7.84
C PRO A 26 3.85 -3.89 7.07
N LEU A 27 4.86 -3.38 7.78
CA LEU A 27 5.98 -2.72 7.14
C LEU A 27 6.75 -3.67 6.23
N SER A 28 7.03 -4.89 6.69
CA SER A 28 7.75 -5.87 5.88
C SER A 28 6.98 -6.26 4.63
N ILE A 29 5.65 -6.26 4.70
CA ILE A 29 4.81 -6.58 3.56
C ILE A 29 4.86 -5.46 2.53
N ILE A 30 4.61 -4.22 2.95
CA ILE A 30 4.56 -3.10 2.01
C ILE A 30 5.92 -2.80 1.39
N LEU A 31 7.00 -2.95 2.13
CA LEU A 31 8.34 -2.62 1.64
C LEU A 31 8.84 -3.58 0.56
N ARG A 32 8.17 -4.69 0.34
CA ARG A 32 8.48 -5.58 -0.79
C ARG A 32 8.16 -4.94 -2.13
N ALA A 33 7.23 -4.01 -2.14
CA ALA A 33 6.71 -3.42 -3.37
C ALA A 33 6.74 -1.90 -3.40
N TYR A 34 7.00 -1.26 -2.28
CA TYR A 34 6.99 0.20 -2.20
C TYR A 34 8.18 0.69 -1.37
N PRO A 35 8.88 1.75 -1.79
CA PRO A 35 8.65 2.51 -3.03
C PRO A 35 8.95 1.68 -4.27
N MET A 36 8.20 1.94 -5.34
CA MET A 36 8.42 1.23 -6.59
C MET A 36 9.73 1.67 -7.23
N THR A 37 10.58 0.69 -7.52
CA THR A 37 11.87 0.95 -8.16
C THR A 37 11.75 1.08 -9.68
N SER A 38 10.61 0.65 -10.22
CA SER A 38 10.35 0.70 -11.65
C SER A 38 8.91 1.11 -11.90
N PRO A 39 8.65 2.01 -12.86
CA PRO A 39 7.27 2.39 -13.21
C PRO A 39 6.59 1.39 -14.14
N LEU A 40 7.19 0.23 -14.37
CA LEU A 40 6.63 -0.78 -15.25
C LEU A 40 5.41 -1.46 -14.61
N THR A 41 4.63 -2.14 -15.44
CA THR A 41 3.41 -2.82 -15.04
C THR A 41 3.65 -3.81 -13.90
N ASP A 42 4.80 -4.48 -13.91
CA ASP A 42 5.13 -5.44 -12.86
C ASP A 42 5.17 -4.80 -11.47
N GLY A 43 5.66 -3.57 -11.37
CA GLY A 43 5.67 -2.84 -10.10
C GLY A 43 4.27 -2.62 -9.55
N TRP A 44 3.31 -2.32 -10.42
CA TRP A 44 1.92 -2.14 -10.03
C TRP A 44 1.30 -3.46 -9.53
N TYR A 45 1.60 -4.58 -10.19
CA TYR A 45 1.11 -5.89 -9.75
C TYR A 45 1.72 -6.28 -8.40
N ASP A 46 3.01 -6.01 -8.21
CA ASP A 46 3.66 -6.28 -6.92
C ASP A 46 3.01 -5.46 -5.80
N LEU A 47 2.74 -4.20 -6.06
CA LEU A 47 2.08 -3.32 -5.09
C LEU A 47 0.67 -3.82 -4.78
N ARG A 48 -0.08 -4.23 -5.81
CA ARG A 48 -1.41 -4.80 -5.61
C ARG A 48 -1.36 -6.02 -4.69
N ASP A 49 -0.41 -6.91 -4.94
CA ASP A 49 -0.29 -8.14 -4.16
C ASP A 49 0.08 -7.83 -2.70
N ALA A 50 0.99 -6.88 -2.50
CA ALA A 50 1.35 -6.45 -1.15
C ALA A 50 0.16 -5.86 -0.42
N LEU A 51 -0.64 -5.02 -1.08
CA LEU A 51 -1.82 -4.43 -0.48
C LEU A 51 -2.90 -5.46 -0.17
N ARG A 52 -3.04 -6.49 -1.01
CA ARG A 52 -3.95 -7.58 -0.73
C ARG A 52 -3.52 -8.37 0.50
N ASP A 53 -2.23 -8.61 0.65
CA ASP A 53 -1.70 -9.28 1.84
C ASP A 53 -1.95 -8.42 3.08
N LEU A 54 -1.76 -7.11 2.99
CA LEU A 54 -2.05 -6.20 4.09
C LEU A 54 -3.53 -6.21 4.46
N ARG A 55 -4.41 -6.27 3.47
CA ARG A 55 -5.85 -6.31 3.72
C ARG A 55 -6.24 -7.56 4.49
N CYS A 56 -5.58 -8.67 4.22
CA CYS A 56 -5.84 -9.94 4.90
C CYS A 56 -5.10 -10.07 6.23
N LEU A 57 -4.16 -9.17 6.50
CA LEU A 57 -3.37 -9.23 7.71
C LEU A 57 -4.22 -8.87 8.94
N ARG A 58 -4.25 -9.78 9.90
CA ARG A 58 -4.94 -9.58 11.16
C ARG A 58 -3.92 -9.35 12.26
N ASP A 59 -3.42 -8.13 12.30
CA ASP A 59 -2.37 -7.77 13.23
C ASP A 59 -2.82 -6.56 14.04
N ALA A 60 -2.59 -6.59 15.36
CA ALA A 60 -2.97 -5.51 16.25
C ALA A 60 -2.23 -4.20 15.94
N SER A 61 -1.12 -4.27 15.21
CA SER A 61 -0.37 -3.08 14.82
C SER A 61 -1.03 -2.29 13.69
N VAL A 62 -2.08 -2.85 13.05
CA VAL A 62 -2.84 -2.17 12.01
C VAL A 62 -4.22 -1.82 12.58
N ASP A 63 -4.51 -0.53 12.73
CA ASP A 63 -5.81 -0.10 13.25
C ASP A 63 -6.84 0.03 12.14
N GLU A 64 -8.10 0.33 12.52
CA GLU A 64 -9.20 0.42 11.56
C GLU A 64 -8.99 1.51 10.52
N ASN A 65 -8.43 2.64 10.91
CA ASN A 65 -8.15 3.73 9.99
C ASN A 65 -7.10 3.32 8.96
N GLU A 66 -6.09 2.60 9.40
CA GLU A 66 -5.05 2.10 8.51
C GLU A 66 -5.60 1.03 7.58
N ALA A 67 -6.45 0.16 8.08
CA ALA A 67 -7.11 -0.85 7.24
C ALA A 67 -7.94 -0.20 6.15
N ALA A 68 -8.67 0.87 6.49
CA ALA A 68 -9.46 1.61 5.50
C ALA A 68 -8.56 2.24 4.45
N ARG A 69 -7.41 2.78 4.84
CA ARG A 69 -6.44 3.36 3.91
C ARG A 69 -5.84 2.31 2.98
N VAL A 70 -5.58 1.11 3.50
CA VAL A 70 -5.10 -0.01 2.68
C VAL A 70 -6.14 -0.35 1.61
N GLU A 71 -7.42 -0.40 1.98
CA GLU A 71 -8.50 -0.63 1.02
C GLU A 71 -8.55 0.44 -0.06
N ASP A 72 -8.44 1.71 0.33
CA ASP A 72 -8.45 2.81 -0.62
C ASP A 72 -7.25 2.73 -1.56
N ALA A 73 -6.08 2.42 -1.03
CA ALA A 73 -4.87 2.27 -1.84
C ALA A 73 -5.02 1.12 -2.83
N LEU A 74 -5.58 0.00 -2.38
CA LEU A 74 -5.79 -1.17 -3.25
C LEU A 74 -6.74 -0.82 -4.40
N ARG A 75 -7.82 -0.11 -4.12
CA ARG A 75 -8.75 0.33 -5.16
C ARG A 75 -8.06 1.23 -6.18
N ALA A 76 -7.22 2.14 -5.71
CA ALA A 76 -6.50 3.05 -6.60
C ALA A 76 -5.54 2.29 -7.52
N VAL A 77 -4.83 1.30 -6.97
CA VAL A 77 -3.93 0.46 -7.76
C VAL A 77 -4.71 -0.34 -8.80
N GLU A 78 -5.82 -0.93 -8.40
CA GLU A 78 -6.64 -1.72 -9.32
C GLU A 78 -7.20 -0.87 -10.45
N GLN A 79 -7.59 0.37 -10.15
CA GLN A 79 -8.03 1.30 -11.19
C GLN A 79 -6.90 1.65 -12.16
N ALA A 80 -5.70 1.87 -11.64
CA ALA A 80 -4.55 2.17 -12.47
C ALA A 80 -4.24 1.01 -13.42
N LEU A 81 -4.37 -0.23 -12.92
CA LEU A 81 -4.15 -1.41 -13.74
C LEU A 81 -5.21 -1.59 -14.83
N ARG A 82 -6.45 -1.22 -14.54
CA ARG A 82 -7.52 -1.30 -15.53
C ARG A 82 -7.36 -0.32 -16.68
N ARG A 83 -6.70 0.81 -16.43
CA ARG A 83 -6.50 1.83 -17.46
C ARG A 83 -5.36 1.51 -18.41
N ARG A 84 -4.64 0.45 -18.16
CA ARG A 84 -3.54 0.00 -19.01
C ARG A 84 -3.99 -1.14 -19.97
#